data_0f7c6a2eab4dde853bdbcbfc6ac7d685
#
_entry.id   0f7c6a2eab4dde853bdbcbfc6ac7d685
#
_cell.length_a   1.000
_cell.length_b   1.000
_cell.length_c   1.000
_cell.angle_alpha   90.00
_cell.angle_beta   90.00
_cell.angle_gamma   90.00
#
_symmetry.space_group_name_H-M   'P 1'
#
loop_
_entity.id
_entity.type
_entity.pdbx_description
1 polymer ?
#
loop_
_entity_poly.entity_id
_entity_poly.type
_entity_poly.pdbx_seq_one_letter_code
_entity_poly.pdbx_strand_id
1 'polypeptide(L)'
;MRTSESDFARAVELYREWNERINVVSRKDIDHLYEHHILHSLAIARYLELHYSSTVLDGASVLDLGTGGGFPGIPLALEYPGASFTLCDSIGKKIKVAQAVADGLGLTNVRCVNARAESLGEDFDWVVTRAVASLEDLYPWVKGRFRRSILCLKGGDVASEIAVLCRRFAIEEGRVRVWSLEDWLNDDYFKEKFVIEIGKSYLCPPKSD
;
A
#
# COMPACT_ATOMS: atom_id res chain seq x y z
N MET A 1 6.92 8.70 12.01
CA MET A 1 7.54 8.45 10.70
C MET A 1 9.04 8.57 10.82
N ARG A 2 9.81 7.70 10.14
CA ARG A 2 11.29 7.61 10.24
C ARG A 2 12.00 8.40 9.13
N THR A 3 11.33 8.56 8.00
CA THR A 3 11.88 9.17 6.78
C THR A 3 11.76 10.69 6.83
N SER A 4 12.78 11.38 6.34
CA SER A 4 12.81 12.84 6.28
C SER A 4 12.04 13.38 5.07
N GLU A 5 11.60 14.63 5.13
CA GLU A 5 10.95 15.31 4.00
C GLU A 5 11.86 15.38 2.77
N SER A 6 13.18 15.46 2.95
CA SER A 6 14.17 15.50 1.86
C SER A 6 14.21 14.19 1.04
N ASP A 7 14.01 13.03 1.68
CA ASP A 7 14.01 11.74 0.96
C ASP A 7 12.77 11.64 0.05
N PHE A 8 11.63 12.14 0.50
CA PHE A 8 10.43 12.20 -0.33
C PHE A 8 10.52 13.26 -1.43
N ALA A 9 11.22 14.38 -1.22
CA ALA A 9 11.47 15.36 -2.27
C ALA A 9 12.21 14.72 -3.46
N ARG A 10 13.23 13.90 -3.19
CA ARG A 10 13.95 13.16 -4.24
C ARG A 10 13.04 12.17 -4.98
N ALA A 11 12.14 11.50 -4.27
CA ALA A 11 11.16 10.63 -4.90
C ALA A 11 10.24 11.42 -5.86
N VAL A 12 9.75 12.61 -5.44
CA VAL A 12 8.92 13.48 -6.28
C VAL A 12 9.64 13.87 -7.59
N GLU A 13 10.93 14.25 -7.52
CA GLU A 13 11.74 14.59 -8.70
C GLU A 13 11.81 13.41 -9.68
N LEU A 14 12.16 12.21 -9.18
CA LEU A 14 12.27 11.01 -9.99
C LEU A 14 10.94 10.62 -10.65
N TYR A 15 9.83 10.70 -9.91
CA TYR A 15 8.51 10.42 -10.49
C TYR A 15 8.13 11.43 -11.56
N ARG A 16 8.39 12.74 -11.39
CA ARG A 16 8.14 13.75 -12.40
C ARG A 16 8.93 13.45 -13.68
N GLU A 17 10.23 13.16 -13.56
CA GLU A 17 11.07 12.79 -14.71
C GLU A 17 10.55 11.56 -15.45
N TRP A 18 10.20 10.49 -14.73
CA TRP A 18 9.74 9.26 -15.34
C TRP A 18 8.31 9.38 -15.91
N ASN A 19 7.46 10.19 -15.29
CA ASN A 19 6.08 10.39 -15.74
C ASN A 19 5.98 11.11 -17.09
N GLU A 20 7.00 11.90 -17.47
CA GLU A 20 7.11 12.47 -18.82
C GLU A 20 7.21 11.40 -19.90
N ARG A 21 7.83 10.26 -19.58
CA ARG A 21 8.09 9.15 -20.50
C ARG A 21 7.02 8.06 -20.41
N ILE A 22 6.61 7.72 -19.21
CA ILE A 22 5.65 6.66 -18.92
C ILE A 22 4.66 7.18 -17.86
N ASN A 23 3.43 7.39 -18.26
CA ASN A 23 2.38 7.93 -17.41
C ASN A 23 1.96 6.89 -16.35
N VAL A 24 2.44 7.04 -15.13
CA VAL A 24 2.06 6.23 -13.94
C VAL A 24 1.19 7.01 -12.96
N VAL A 25 1.23 8.35 -13.05
CA VAL A 25 0.38 9.28 -12.34
C VAL A 25 -0.30 10.17 -13.39
N SER A 26 -1.59 10.49 -13.21
CA SER A 26 -2.29 11.31 -14.17
C SER A 26 -1.62 12.69 -14.31
N ARG A 27 -1.67 13.28 -15.52
CA ARG A 27 -1.08 14.61 -15.76
C ARG A 27 -1.70 15.71 -14.91
N LYS A 28 -2.94 15.53 -14.49
CA LYS A 28 -3.66 16.49 -13.62
C LYS A 28 -3.25 16.36 -12.15
N ASP A 29 -2.66 15.22 -11.77
CA ASP A 29 -2.36 14.87 -10.39
C ASP A 29 -0.86 14.90 -10.08
N ILE A 30 -0.01 15.10 -11.11
CA ILE A 30 1.45 15.10 -10.94
C ILE A 30 1.95 16.25 -10.05
N ASP A 31 1.25 17.37 -10.03
CA ASP A 31 1.60 18.50 -9.17
C ASP A 31 1.25 18.26 -7.70
N HIS A 32 0.35 17.32 -7.44
CA HIS A 32 -0.05 16.86 -6.10
C HIS A 32 0.57 15.50 -5.74
N LEU A 33 1.70 15.14 -6.38
CA LEU A 33 2.31 13.83 -6.22
C LEU A 33 2.63 13.49 -4.75
N TYR A 34 3.14 14.47 -4.00
CA TYR A 34 3.47 14.27 -2.59
C TYR A 34 2.22 13.97 -1.77
N GLU A 35 1.20 14.81 -1.85
CA GLU A 35 -0.02 14.70 -1.07
C GLU A 35 -0.84 13.48 -1.49
N HIS A 36 -1.14 13.37 -2.79
CA HIS A 36 -2.09 12.37 -3.31
C HIS A 36 -1.50 10.98 -3.49
N HIS A 37 -0.18 10.85 -3.53
CA HIS A 37 0.46 9.55 -3.75
C HIS A 37 1.41 9.16 -2.64
N ILE A 38 2.37 10.00 -2.24
CA ILE A 38 3.32 9.66 -1.19
C ILE A 38 2.63 9.68 0.18
N LEU A 39 2.04 10.80 0.57
CA LEU A 39 1.38 10.94 1.86
C LEU A 39 0.19 9.98 2.00
N HIS A 40 -0.59 9.79 0.93
CA HIS A 40 -1.64 8.77 0.89
C HIS A 40 -1.09 7.35 1.15
N SER A 41 0.07 7.00 0.58
CA SER A 41 0.73 5.71 0.84
C SER A 41 1.17 5.57 2.29
N LEU A 42 1.70 6.65 2.89
CA LEU A 42 2.13 6.72 4.29
C LEU A 42 0.98 6.62 5.30
N ALA A 43 -0.28 6.75 4.86
CA ALA A 43 -1.43 6.46 5.71
C ALA A 43 -1.40 5.02 6.26
N ILE A 44 -0.85 4.07 5.51
CA ILE A 44 -0.60 2.70 6.01
C ILE A 44 0.42 2.71 7.14
N ALA A 45 1.50 3.48 7.02
CA ALA A 45 2.51 3.59 8.09
C ALA A 45 1.90 4.19 9.35
N ARG A 46 1.12 5.27 9.20
CA ARG A 46 0.42 5.90 10.33
C ARG A 46 -0.58 4.94 10.98
N TYR A 47 -1.35 4.22 10.19
CA TYR A 47 -2.26 3.19 10.69
C TYR A 47 -1.52 2.12 11.52
N LEU A 48 -0.39 1.63 10.99
CA LEU A 48 0.42 0.62 11.68
C LEU A 48 1.04 1.13 12.99
N GLU A 49 1.45 2.39 13.06
CA GLU A 49 1.90 3.02 14.31
C GLU A 49 0.80 3.04 15.38
N LEU A 50 -0.43 3.41 14.99
CA LEU A 50 -1.58 3.53 15.91
C LEU A 50 -2.02 2.16 16.45
N HIS A 51 -2.06 1.15 15.60
CA HIS A 51 -2.67 -0.13 15.96
C HIS A 51 -1.67 -1.21 16.37
N TYR A 52 -0.39 -1.04 16.04
CA TYR A 52 0.69 -2.02 16.32
C TYR A 52 1.91 -1.33 16.97
N SER A 53 2.90 -1.01 16.14
CA SER A 53 4.09 -0.28 16.54
C SER A 53 4.79 0.30 15.29
N SER A 54 5.66 1.28 15.48
CA SER A 54 6.49 1.83 14.40
C SER A 54 7.49 0.81 13.81
N THR A 55 7.70 -0.32 14.47
CA THR A 55 8.64 -1.39 14.06
C THR A 55 7.94 -2.64 13.56
N VAL A 56 6.62 -2.63 13.40
CA VAL A 56 5.83 -3.83 13.09
C VAL A 56 6.23 -4.52 11.78
N LEU A 57 6.79 -3.78 10.83
CA LEU A 57 7.28 -4.33 9.57
C LEU A 57 8.78 -4.69 9.59
N ASP A 58 9.53 -4.40 10.66
CA ASP A 58 10.95 -4.74 10.71
C ASP A 58 11.16 -6.26 10.60
N GLY A 59 11.96 -6.69 9.62
CA GLY A 59 12.17 -8.09 9.28
C GLY A 59 11.01 -8.76 8.51
N ALA A 60 9.92 -8.05 8.25
CA ALA A 60 8.76 -8.61 7.54
C ALA A 60 8.94 -8.60 6.02
N SER A 61 8.28 -9.55 5.36
CA SER A 61 8.09 -9.57 3.92
C SER A 61 6.73 -8.93 3.55
N VAL A 62 6.75 -7.96 2.62
CA VAL A 62 5.59 -7.19 2.20
C VAL A 62 5.39 -7.30 0.70
N LEU A 63 4.20 -7.72 0.27
CA LEU A 63 3.79 -7.66 -1.14
C LEU A 63 3.02 -6.36 -1.38
N ASP A 64 3.48 -5.54 -2.33
CA ASP A 64 2.67 -4.47 -2.91
C ASP A 64 1.95 -5.00 -4.15
N LEU A 65 0.66 -5.28 -3.98
CA LEU A 65 -0.20 -5.90 -4.98
C LEU A 65 -0.73 -4.83 -5.95
N GLY A 66 -0.36 -4.95 -7.22
CA GLY A 66 -0.74 -3.98 -8.24
C GLY A 66 -0.08 -2.63 -8.01
N THR A 67 1.20 -2.64 -7.73
CA THR A 67 2.01 -1.48 -7.33
C THR A 67 1.96 -0.29 -8.31
N GLY A 68 1.61 -0.54 -9.57
CA GLY A 68 1.66 0.49 -10.61
C GLY A 68 3.07 1.05 -10.74
N GLY A 69 3.20 2.36 -10.55
CA GLY A 69 4.49 3.05 -10.55
C GLY A 69 5.28 2.94 -9.24
N GLY A 70 4.83 2.10 -8.28
CA GLY A 70 5.51 1.93 -6.99
C GLY A 70 4.73 2.44 -5.77
N PHE A 71 3.40 2.56 -5.88
CA PHE A 71 2.53 3.03 -4.80
C PHE A 71 1.56 1.94 -4.33
N PRO A 72 1.52 1.66 -3.00
CA PRO A 72 2.17 2.37 -1.89
C PRO A 72 3.60 1.88 -1.56
N GLY A 73 4.17 0.89 -2.28
CA GLY A 73 5.36 0.16 -1.89
C GLY A 73 6.62 1.01 -1.72
N ILE A 74 6.94 1.94 -2.64
CA ILE A 74 8.16 2.77 -2.55
C ILE A 74 8.13 3.71 -1.34
N PRO A 75 7.06 4.49 -1.08
CA PRO A 75 6.98 5.29 0.15
C PRO A 75 7.10 4.45 1.42
N LEU A 76 6.51 3.27 1.45
CA LEU A 76 6.61 2.38 2.59
C LEU A 76 8.01 1.76 2.74
N ALA A 77 8.70 1.45 1.63
CA ALA A 77 10.05 0.93 1.64
C ALA A 77 11.08 1.95 2.18
N LEU A 78 10.87 3.23 1.89
CA LEU A 78 11.63 4.34 2.50
C LEU A 78 11.38 4.41 4.01
N GLU A 79 10.12 4.33 4.44
CA GLU A 79 9.74 4.44 5.84
C GLU A 79 10.17 3.22 6.67
N TYR A 80 10.24 2.03 6.06
CA TYR A 80 10.58 0.76 6.73
C TYR A 80 11.80 0.09 6.06
N PRO A 81 13.01 0.64 6.24
CA PRO A 81 14.22 0.07 5.62
C PRO A 81 14.57 -1.34 6.12
N GLY A 82 14.03 -1.75 7.28
CA GLY A 82 14.19 -3.09 7.82
C GLY A 82 13.20 -4.14 7.27
N ALA A 83 12.24 -3.75 6.42
CA ALA A 83 11.30 -4.65 5.76
C ALA A 83 11.76 -4.97 4.33
N SER A 84 11.33 -6.11 3.78
CA SER A 84 11.58 -6.48 2.38
C SER A 84 10.30 -6.33 1.55
N PHE A 85 10.34 -5.49 0.51
CA PHE A 85 9.19 -5.21 -0.34
C PHE A 85 9.29 -5.91 -1.70
N THR A 86 8.24 -6.61 -2.09
CA THR A 86 8.05 -7.13 -3.45
C THR A 86 6.95 -6.31 -4.13
N LEU A 87 7.31 -5.48 -5.10
CA LEU A 87 6.40 -4.66 -5.88
C LEU A 87 5.96 -5.42 -7.11
N CYS A 88 4.69 -5.80 -7.19
CA CYS A 88 4.16 -6.67 -8.26
C CYS A 88 3.09 -5.93 -9.07
N ASP A 89 3.25 -5.92 -10.39
CA ASP A 89 2.24 -5.46 -11.35
C ASP A 89 2.34 -6.26 -12.66
N SER A 90 1.21 -6.52 -13.29
CA SER A 90 1.16 -7.22 -14.59
C SER A 90 1.58 -6.34 -15.77
N ILE A 91 1.66 -5.01 -15.58
CA ILE A 91 1.99 -4.04 -16.62
C ILE A 91 3.47 -3.68 -16.58
N GLY A 92 4.29 -4.32 -17.41
CA GLY A 92 5.75 -4.20 -17.41
C GLY A 92 6.28 -2.77 -17.52
N LYS A 93 5.60 -1.89 -18.27
CA LYS A 93 6.00 -0.47 -18.36
C LYS A 93 5.90 0.27 -17.02
N LYS A 94 4.92 -0.08 -16.17
CA LYS A 94 4.77 0.49 -14.84
C LYS A 94 5.85 -0.02 -13.90
N ILE A 95 6.12 -1.32 -13.93
CA ILE A 95 7.23 -1.95 -13.17
C ILE A 95 8.58 -1.34 -13.53
N LYS A 96 8.80 -0.99 -14.81
CA LYS A 96 10.02 -0.29 -15.23
C LYS A 96 10.19 1.05 -14.52
N VAL A 97 9.11 1.80 -14.32
CA VAL A 97 9.14 3.07 -13.56
C VAL A 97 9.41 2.80 -12.08
N ALA A 98 8.69 1.86 -11.48
CA ALA A 98 8.89 1.49 -10.07
C ALA A 98 10.36 1.08 -9.80
N GLN A 99 10.95 0.25 -10.67
CA GLN A 99 12.35 -0.16 -10.56
C GLN A 99 13.30 1.06 -10.67
N ALA A 100 13.11 1.91 -11.68
CA ALA A 100 13.99 3.05 -11.88
C ALA A 100 13.91 4.08 -10.73
N VAL A 101 12.73 4.27 -10.15
CA VAL A 101 12.59 5.13 -8.96
C VAL A 101 13.25 4.48 -7.74
N ALA A 102 13.06 3.18 -7.52
CA ALA A 102 13.72 2.45 -6.43
C ALA A 102 15.26 2.54 -6.55
N ASP A 103 15.80 2.32 -7.75
CA ASP A 103 17.25 2.43 -8.03
C ASP A 103 17.74 3.86 -7.80
N GLY A 104 17.02 4.88 -8.28
CA GLY A 104 17.36 6.29 -8.12
C GLY A 104 17.30 6.78 -6.67
N LEU A 105 16.57 6.10 -5.80
CA LEU A 105 16.51 6.31 -4.35
C LEU A 105 17.51 5.43 -3.59
N GLY A 106 18.22 4.53 -4.26
CA GLY A 106 19.15 3.60 -3.61
C GLY A 106 18.48 2.57 -2.69
N LEU A 107 17.22 2.21 -2.95
CA LEU A 107 16.48 1.25 -2.13
C LEU A 107 17.01 -0.17 -2.36
N THR A 108 17.62 -0.75 -1.34
CA THR A 108 18.14 -2.13 -1.35
C THR A 108 17.14 -3.15 -0.85
N ASN A 109 16.03 -2.70 -0.27
CA ASN A 109 14.97 -3.52 0.31
C ASN A 109 13.74 -3.68 -0.61
N VAL A 110 13.87 -3.34 -1.90
CA VAL A 110 12.80 -3.40 -2.91
C VAL A 110 13.19 -4.38 -4.02
N ARG A 111 12.24 -5.23 -4.39
CA ARG A 111 12.30 -6.10 -5.57
C ARG A 111 11.05 -5.85 -6.43
N CYS A 112 11.24 -5.46 -7.68
CA CYS A 112 10.15 -5.27 -8.64
C CYS A 112 9.91 -6.54 -9.48
N VAL A 113 8.63 -6.95 -9.63
CA VAL A 113 8.25 -8.17 -10.32
C VAL A 113 7.13 -7.89 -11.32
N ASN A 114 7.40 -8.14 -12.61
CA ASN A 114 6.37 -8.06 -13.64
C ASN A 114 5.64 -9.41 -13.75
N ALA A 115 4.58 -9.56 -13.00
CA ALA A 115 3.78 -10.78 -12.94
C ALA A 115 2.34 -10.49 -12.49
N ARG A 116 1.46 -11.48 -12.64
CA ARG A 116 0.20 -11.50 -11.87
C ARG A 116 0.47 -12.03 -10.47
N ALA A 117 -0.21 -11.48 -9.46
CA ALA A 117 0.02 -11.87 -8.07
C ALA A 117 -0.21 -13.35 -7.80
N GLU A 118 -1.20 -13.94 -8.48
CA GLU A 118 -1.53 -15.37 -8.37
C GLU A 118 -0.39 -16.30 -8.82
N SER A 119 0.50 -15.79 -9.66
CA SER A 119 1.66 -16.57 -10.17
C SER A 119 2.89 -16.50 -9.27
N LEU A 120 2.88 -15.65 -8.22
CA LEU A 120 3.95 -15.60 -7.24
C LEU A 120 3.95 -16.89 -6.42
N GLY A 121 5.10 -17.59 -6.37
CA GLY A 121 5.27 -18.87 -5.68
C GLY A 121 5.60 -18.76 -4.19
N GLU A 122 5.44 -17.59 -3.58
CA GLU A 122 5.88 -17.27 -2.22
C GLU A 122 4.76 -16.66 -1.37
N ASP A 123 4.91 -16.76 -0.05
CA ASP A 123 4.01 -16.15 0.93
C ASP A 123 4.67 -14.92 1.55
N PHE A 124 3.83 -13.96 1.93
CA PHE A 124 4.25 -12.71 2.54
C PHE A 124 3.70 -12.57 3.96
N ASP A 125 4.36 -11.77 4.79
CA ASP A 125 3.79 -11.44 6.10
C ASP A 125 2.62 -10.48 5.94
N TRP A 126 2.80 -9.47 5.09
CA TRP A 126 1.79 -8.45 4.81
C TRP A 126 1.57 -8.29 3.31
N VAL A 127 0.34 -7.91 2.95
CA VAL A 127 0.01 -7.43 1.62
C VAL A 127 -0.47 -5.99 1.75
N VAL A 128 0.07 -5.09 0.92
CA VAL A 128 -0.41 -3.72 0.79
C VAL A 128 -0.93 -3.51 -0.62
N THR A 129 -1.93 -2.65 -0.80
CA THR A 129 -2.45 -2.36 -2.13
C THR A 129 -3.18 -1.02 -2.17
N ARG A 130 -3.26 -0.41 -3.37
CA ARG A 130 -4.00 0.82 -3.61
C ARG A 130 -4.76 0.75 -4.93
N ALA A 131 -6.08 0.96 -4.88
CA ALA A 131 -6.95 1.19 -6.05
C ALA A 131 -6.82 0.15 -7.18
N VAL A 132 -6.59 -1.14 -6.87
CA VAL A 132 -6.38 -2.18 -7.88
C VAL A 132 -7.69 -2.79 -8.37
N ALA A 133 -8.58 -3.15 -7.45
CA ALA A 133 -9.86 -3.81 -7.71
C ALA A 133 -10.79 -3.67 -6.52
N SER A 134 -12.03 -4.19 -6.61
CA SER A 134 -12.89 -4.37 -5.45
C SER A 134 -12.26 -5.33 -4.44
N LEU A 135 -12.64 -5.25 -3.16
CA LEU A 135 -12.11 -6.16 -2.14
C LEU A 135 -12.44 -7.63 -2.45
N GLU A 136 -13.62 -7.90 -3.02
CA GLU A 136 -14.05 -9.24 -3.39
C GLU A 136 -13.27 -9.84 -4.57
N ASP A 137 -12.73 -8.99 -5.45
CA ASP A 137 -11.93 -9.43 -6.59
C ASP A 137 -10.46 -9.60 -6.23
N LEU A 138 -9.91 -8.70 -5.41
CA LEU A 138 -8.49 -8.76 -5.01
C LEU A 138 -8.21 -9.88 -3.99
N TYR A 139 -9.17 -10.15 -3.06
CA TYR A 139 -8.92 -11.11 -1.98
C TYR A 139 -8.57 -12.52 -2.48
N PRO A 140 -9.22 -13.09 -3.52
CA PRO A 140 -8.81 -14.37 -4.09
C PRO A 140 -7.37 -14.43 -4.58
N TRP A 141 -6.82 -13.33 -5.09
CA TRP A 141 -5.46 -13.30 -5.63
C TRP A 141 -4.38 -13.53 -4.57
N VAL A 142 -4.69 -13.15 -3.31
CA VAL A 142 -3.75 -13.26 -2.19
C VAL A 142 -4.25 -14.14 -1.05
N LYS A 143 -5.46 -14.71 -1.17
CA LYS A 143 -6.03 -15.62 -0.18
C LYS A 143 -5.09 -16.79 0.06
N GLY A 144 -4.63 -16.95 1.30
CA GLY A 144 -3.69 -18.01 1.69
C GLY A 144 -2.22 -17.67 1.53
N ARG A 145 -1.87 -16.52 0.92
CA ARG A 145 -0.49 -16.07 0.67
C ARG A 145 -0.02 -14.96 1.60
N PHE A 146 -0.77 -14.62 2.61
CA PHE A 146 -0.36 -13.68 3.66
C PHE A 146 -0.49 -14.32 5.04
N ARG A 147 0.43 -13.95 5.94
CA ARG A 147 0.50 -14.53 7.30
C ARG A 147 -0.17 -13.65 8.34
N ARG A 148 -0.19 -12.32 8.14
CA ARG A 148 -0.76 -11.35 9.08
C ARG A 148 -2.01 -10.68 8.53
N SER A 149 -1.85 -9.64 7.69
CA SER A 149 -2.99 -8.89 7.17
C SER A 149 -2.76 -8.37 5.75
N ILE A 150 -3.86 -8.04 5.10
CA ILE A 150 -3.92 -7.21 3.89
C ILE A 150 -4.31 -5.80 4.33
N LEU A 151 -3.59 -4.78 3.85
CA LEU A 151 -3.87 -3.36 4.07
C LEU A 151 -4.21 -2.70 2.74
N CYS A 152 -5.46 -2.25 2.61
CA CYS A 152 -5.97 -1.66 1.38
C CYS A 152 -6.20 -0.16 1.56
N LEU A 153 -5.64 0.67 0.68
CA LEU A 153 -6.05 2.07 0.53
C LEU A 153 -7.24 2.13 -0.43
N LYS A 154 -8.37 2.56 0.08
CA LYS A 154 -9.65 2.60 -0.64
C LYS A 154 -10.37 3.93 -0.42
N GLY A 155 -11.30 4.24 -1.31
CA GLY A 155 -12.20 5.39 -1.18
C GLY A 155 -13.62 5.05 -1.56
N GLY A 156 -14.56 5.92 -1.19
CA GLY A 156 -15.99 5.78 -1.48
C GLY A 156 -16.71 4.82 -0.54
N ASP A 157 -17.72 4.09 -1.03
CA ASP A 157 -18.55 3.19 -0.22
C ASP A 157 -17.83 1.88 0.15
N VAL A 158 -16.90 1.99 1.08
CA VAL A 158 -16.14 0.82 1.58
C VAL A 158 -17.02 -0.13 2.42
N ALA A 159 -18.10 0.36 3.02
CA ALA A 159 -18.98 -0.48 3.83
C ALA A 159 -19.65 -1.55 2.98
N SER A 160 -20.19 -1.19 1.81
CA SER A 160 -20.76 -2.13 0.85
C SER A 160 -19.73 -3.14 0.33
N GLU A 161 -18.50 -2.70 -0.01
CA GLU A 161 -17.43 -3.62 -0.43
C GLU A 161 -17.06 -4.64 0.67
N ILE A 162 -16.96 -4.19 1.92
CA ILE A 162 -16.66 -5.06 3.07
C ILE A 162 -17.79 -6.07 3.29
N ALA A 163 -19.04 -5.64 3.22
CA ALA A 163 -20.19 -6.53 3.38
C ALA A 163 -20.22 -7.65 2.33
N VAL A 164 -19.90 -7.31 1.07
CA VAL A 164 -19.80 -8.31 -0.02
C VAL A 164 -18.63 -9.27 0.23
N LEU A 165 -17.44 -8.74 0.58
CA LEU A 165 -16.26 -9.54 0.90
C LEU A 165 -16.55 -10.55 2.03
N CYS A 166 -17.08 -10.05 3.16
CA CYS A 166 -17.36 -10.88 4.35
C CYS A 166 -18.36 -11.99 4.03
N ARG A 167 -19.43 -11.68 3.30
CA ARG A 167 -20.44 -12.67 2.90
C ARG A 167 -19.85 -13.72 1.96
N ARG A 168 -19.09 -13.29 0.94
CA ARG A 168 -18.59 -14.18 -0.12
C ARG A 168 -17.53 -15.15 0.38
N PHE A 169 -16.67 -14.72 1.31
CA PHE A 169 -15.55 -15.50 1.80
C PHE A 169 -15.66 -15.95 3.25
N ALA A 170 -16.83 -15.77 3.87
CA ALA A 170 -17.10 -16.11 5.27
C ALA A 170 -16.05 -15.49 6.22
N ILE A 171 -15.72 -14.20 6.00
CA ILE A 171 -14.80 -13.46 6.86
C ILE A 171 -15.61 -12.86 8.00
N GLU A 172 -15.22 -13.15 9.23
CA GLU A 172 -15.87 -12.63 10.43
C GLU A 172 -15.51 -11.14 10.63
N GLU A 173 -16.48 -10.35 11.11
CA GLU A 173 -16.32 -8.89 11.28
C GLU A 173 -15.08 -8.51 12.11
N GLY A 174 -14.76 -9.25 13.17
CA GLY A 174 -13.56 -9.02 14.00
C GLY A 174 -12.23 -9.20 13.26
N ARG A 175 -12.24 -9.60 11.99
CA ARG A 175 -11.07 -9.70 11.12
C ARG A 175 -10.92 -8.51 10.16
N VAL A 176 -11.88 -7.57 10.18
CA VAL A 176 -11.82 -6.38 9.34
C VAL A 176 -11.83 -5.13 10.22
N ARG A 177 -10.93 -4.21 9.92
CA ARG A 177 -10.88 -2.89 10.55
C ARG A 177 -10.82 -1.81 9.48
N VAL A 178 -11.52 -0.72 9.72
CA VAL A 178 -11.54 0.47 8.86
C VAL A 178 -11.03 1.65 9.68
N TRP A 179 -10.15 2.44 9.07
CA TRP A 179 -9.65 3.68 9.64
C TRP A 179 -9.76 4.80 8.61
N SER A 180 -10.43 5.91 9.00
CA SER A 180 -10.60 7.07 8.13
C SER A 180 -9.30 7.88 8.05
N LEU A 181 -8.92 8.32 6.86
CA LEU A 181 -7.78 9.22 6.69
C LEU A 181 -8.09 10.64 7.17
N GLU A 182 -9.36 11.03 7.25
CA GLU A 182 -9.80 12.30 7.84
C GLU A 182 -9.39 12.44 9.30
N ASP A 183 -9.26 11.32 10.03
CA ASP A 183 -8.79 11.31 11.41
C ASP A 183 -7.30 11.72 11.53
N TRP A 184 -6.57 11.76 10.44
CA TRP A 184 -5.16 12.12 10.39
C TRP A 184 -4.85 13.36 9.55
N LEU A 185 -5.51 13.52 8.40
CA LEU A 185 -5.21 14.55 7.41
C LEU A 185 -6.45 15.44 7.19
N ASN A 186 -6.32 16.71 7.56
CA ASN A 186 -7.38 17.70 7.39
C ASN A 186 -7.30 18.34 5.98
N ASP A 187 -7.51 17.53 4.94
CA ASP A 187 -7.52 17.94 3.54
C ASP A 187 -8.69 17.28 2.82
N ASP A 188 -9.41 18.05 1.99
CA ASP A 188 -10.59 17.58 1.25
C ASP A 188 -10.30 16.37 0.34
N TYR A 189 -9.07 16.23 -0.13
CA TYR A 189 -8.65 15.05 -0.91
C TYR A 189 -8.79 13.74 -0.13
N PHE A 190 -8.61 13.76 1.20
CA PHE A 190 -8.68 12.56 2.02
C PHE A 190 -10.06 12.25 2.57
N LYS A 191 -11.05 13.09 2.30
CA LYS A 191 -12.45 12.77 2.57
C LYS A 191 -12.84 11.45 1.91
N GLU A 192 -13.58 10.62 2.62
CA GLU A 192 -14.00 9.30 2.17
C GLU A 192 -12.85 8.40 1.69
N LYS A 193 -11.64 8.57 2.24
CA LYS A 193 -10.52 7.64 2.04
C LYS A 193 -10.18 6.90 3.33
N PHE A 194 -9.83 5.64 3.16
CA PHE A 194 -9.69 4.70 4.27
C PHE A 194 -8.49 3.78 4.11
N VAL A 195 -7.90 3.39 5.24
CA VAL A 195 -7.13 2.15 5.35
C VAL A 195 -8.08 1.06 5.80
N ILE A 196 -8.18 -0.02 5.03
CA ILE A 196 -8.93 -1.22 5.40
C ILE A 196 -7.92 -2.33 5.69
N GLU A 197 -7.98 -2.88 6.89
CA GLU A 197 -7.22 -4.05 7.26
C GLU A 197 -8.10 -5.30 7.20
N ILE A 198 -7.62 -6.35 6.54
CA ILE A 198 -8.23 -7.69 6.53
C ILE A 198 -7.22 -8.64 7.17
N GLY A 199 -7.45 -9.03 8.41
CA GLY A 199 -6.56 -9.91 9.18
C GLY A 199 -6.67 -11.38 8.77
N LYS A 200 -5.57 -12.12 8.94
CA LYS A 200 -5.57 -13.59 8.84
C LYS A 200 -6.36 -14.24 9.98
N SER A 201 -6.32 -13.60 11.15
CA SER A 201 -7.07 -13.95 12.37
C SER A 201 -7.79 -12.71 12.90
N TYR A 202 -8.47 -12.84 14.03
CA TYR A 202 -9.08 -11.70 14.73
C TYR A 202 -8.04 -10.63 15.04
N LEU A 203 -8.40 -9.38 14.76
CA LEU A 203 -7.56 -8.22 15.03
C LEU A 203 -7.68 -7.85 16.51
N CYS A 204 -6.54 -7.69 17.18
CA CYS A 204 -6.54 -7.17 18.53
C CYS A 204 -7.16 -5.77 18.56
N PRO A 205 -7.90 -5.40 19.63
CA PRO A 205 -8.35 -4.03 19.81
C PRO A 205 -7.13 -3.08 19.77
N PRO A 206 -7.32 -1.83 19.33
CA PRO A 206 -6.25 -0.84 19.36
C PRO A 206 -5.70 -0.72 20.79
N LYS A 207 -4.42 -0.41 20.92
CA LYS A 207 -3.82 -0.14 22.23
C LYS A 207 -4.61 1.01 22.87
N SER A 208 -5.10 0.79 24.08
CA SER A 208 -5.59 1.88 24.93
C SER A 208 -4.38 2.74 25.31
N ASP A 209 -4.46 4.03 25.00
CA ASP A 209 -3.51 5.06 25.45
C ASP A 209 -3.41 5.10 26.98
#